data_62e0369465c8a59ab481ff993bd94d40
#
_entry.id   62e0369465c8a59ab481ff993bd94d40
#
_cell.length_a   1.000
_cell.length_b   1.000
_cell.length_c   1.000
_cell.angle_alpha   90.00
_cell.angle_beta   90.00
_cell.angle_gamma   90.00
#
_symmetry.space_group_name_H-M   'P 1'
#
loop_
_entity.id
_entity.type
_entity.pdbx_description
1 polymer ?
#
loop_
_entity_poly.entity_id
_entity_poly.type
_entity_poly.pdbx_seq_one_letter_code
_entity_poly.pdbx_strand_id
1 'polypeptide(L)'
;MIIRKRPREKFLRRVPRYWADLRAHRRRVAERRKARLARLGKIDMSRTFTVAEAENLLPVLESLLRSAIQAKALIEEVDGEMQSLANRIFVNGGTMVDVVKVARRKAEREKATQRAKDAVAEIDATGVQVKDLDIGLLDFPCVVEGEVILLCWKLGEDKIGHWHNTTEGFAGRKPIDERILRGQKKSN
;
A
#
# COMPACT_ATOMS: atom_id res chain seq x y z
N MET A 1 -24.01 -39.61 -41.07
CA MET A 1 -24.07 -38.54 -40.03
C MET A 1 -22.68 -37.98 -39.80
N ILE A 2 -22.36 -36.86 -40.45
CA ILE A 2 -20.97 -36.32 -40.43
C ILE A 2 -20.88 -35.29 -39.30
N ILE A 3 -20.15 -35.64 -38.25
CA ILE A 3 -19.86 -34.73 -37.15
C ILE A 3 -18.77 -33.78 -37.61
N ARG A 4 -19.14 -32.54 -37.93
CA ARG A 4 -18.18 -31.46 -38.23
C ARG A 4 -17.50 -31.04 -36.93
N LYS A 5 -16.23 -31.43 -36.75
CA LYS A 5 -15.33 -30.87 -35.75
C LYS A 5 -15.14 -29.37 -36.04
N ARG A 6 -15.67 -28.48 -35.19
CA ARG A 6 -15.41 -27.05 -35.29
C ARG A 6 -13.99 -26.74 -34.73
N PRO A 7 -13.30 -25.78 -35.31
CA PRO A 7 -11.87 -25.67 -35.15
C PRO A 7 -11.46 -25.08 -33.80
N ARG A 8 -10.63 -25.82 -33.04
CA ARG A 8 -9.87 -25.36 -31.90
C ARG A 8 -8.83 -24.26 -32.26
N GLU A 9 -8.59 -24.04 -33.53
CA GLU A 9 -7.52 -23.13 -34.01
C GLU A 9 -7.76 -21.63 -33.73
N LYS A 10 -9.01 -21.14 -33.67
CA LYS A 10 -9.30 -19.73 -33.37
C LYS A 10 -9.03 -19.35 -31.92
N PHE A 11 -9.09 -20.32 -31.00
CA PHE A 11 -8.84 -20.09 -29.57
C PHE A 11 -7.34 -19.98 -29.28
N LEU A 12 -6.50 -20.79 -29.92
CA LEU A 12 -5.05 -20.78 -29.73
C LEU A 12 -4.35 -19.52 -30.24
N ARG A 13 -4.94 -18.81 -31.21
CA ARG A 13 -4.41 -17.51 -31.68
C ARG A 13 -4.64 -16.33 -30.72
N ARG A 14 -5.61 -16.43 -29.79
CA ARG A 14 -5.88 -15.39 -28.77
C ARG A 14 -4.99 -15.50 -27.53
N VAL A 15 -4.48 -16.68 -27.24
CA VAL A 15 -3.65 -16.97 -26.05
C VAL A 15 -2.35 -16.17 -26.01
N PRO A 16 -1.57 -16.02 -27.11
CA PRO A 16 -0.36 -15.20 -27.10
C PRO A 16 -0.62 -13.71 -26.80
N ARG A 17 -1.75 -13.18 -27.26
CA ARG A 17 -2.13 -11.77 -27.05
C ARG A 17 -2.51 -11.53 -25.58
N TYR A 18 -3.25 -12.44 -24.96
CA TYR A 18 -3.58 -12.39 -23.54
C TYR A 18 -2.34 -12.37 -22.66
N TRP A 19 -1.36 -13.23 -22.93
CA TRP A 19 -0.08 -13.26 -22.18
C TRP A 19 0.79 -12.02 -22.44
N ALA A 20 0.73 -11.45 -23.61
CA ALA A 20 1.40 -10.19 -23.93
C ALA A 20 0.74 -9.04 -23.16
N ASP A 21 -0.60 -8.98 -23.13
CA ASP A 21 -1.36 -7.97 -22.40
C ASP A 21 -1.16 -8.09 -20.88
N LEU A 22 -1.10 -9.30 -20.35
CA LEU A 22 -0.80 -9.55 -18.93
C LEU A 22 0.63 -9.12 -18.56
N ARG A 23 1.61 -9.38 -19.43
CA ARG A 23 3.00 -8.91 -19.24
C ARG A 23 3.09 -7.40 -19.32
N ALA A 24 2.40 -6.77 -20.25
CA ALA A 24 2.32 -5.32 -20.37
C ALA A 24 1.61 -4.69 -19.16
N HIS A 25 0.56 -5.32 -18.64
CA HIS A 25 -0.10 -4.90 -17.41
C HIS A 25 0.84 -4.99 -16.21
N ARG A 26 1.52 -6.13 -16.01
CA ARG A 26 2.51 -6.31 -14.93
C ARG A 26 3.66 -5.29 -15.01
N ARG A 27 4.15 -4.97 -16.22
CA ARG A 27 5.16 -3.92 -16.42
C ARG A 27 4.61 -2.56 -16.01
N ARG A 28 3.41 -2.17 -16.45
CA ARG A 28 2.77 -0.90 -16.05
C ARG A 28 2.56 -0.79 -14.54
N VAL A 29 2.16 -1.88 -13.88
CA VAL A 29 2.01 -1.93 -12.42
C VAL A 29 3.38 -1.77 -11.74
N ALA A 30 4.42 -2.44 -12.23
CA ALA A 30 5.79 -2.31 -11.71
C ALA A 30 6.35 -0.90 -11.91
N GLU A 31 6.14 -0.30 -13.10
CA GLU A 31 6.52 1.09 -13.39
C GLU A 31 5.79 2.09 -12.50
N ARG A 32 4.47 1.94 -12.31
CA ARG A 32 3.69 2.76 -11.37
C ARG A 32 4.18 2.60 -9.93
N ARG A 33 4.51 1.37 -9.52
CA ARG A 33 5.09 1.09 -8.20
C ARG A 33 6.46 1.76 -8.06
N LYS A 34 7.32 1.67 -9.08
CA LYS A 34 8.64 2.33 -9.11
C LYS A 34 8.52 3.86 -9.08
N ALA A 35 7.61 4.43 -9.88
CA ALA A 35 7.33 5.86 -9.88
C ALA A 35 6.74 6.35 -8.55
N ARG A 36 5.88 5.53 -7.91
CA ARG A 36 5.35 5.80 -6.57
C ARG A 36 6.46 5.73 -5.52
N LEU A 37 7.33 4.72 -5.58
CA LEU A 37 8.50 4.61 -4.69
C LEU A 37 9.48 5.76 -4.89
N ALA A 38 9.69 6.23 -6.13
CA ALA A 38 10.51 7.41 -6.41
C ALA A 38 9.88 8.71 -5.89
N ARG A 39 8.53 8.81 -5.84
CA ARG A 39 7.82 9.92 -5.18
C ARG A 39 7.87 9.82 -3.66
N LEU A 40 7.80 8.60 -3.10
CA LEU A 40 7.95 8.35 -1.66
C LEU A 40 9.40 8.57 -1.18
N GLY A 41 10.38 8.55 -2.09
CA GLY A 41 11.78 8.91 -1.80
C GLY A 41 12.03 10.42 -1.66
N LYS A 42 11.09 11.29 -2.06
CA LYS A 42 11.09 12.70 -1.70
C LYS A 42 10.40 12.84 -0.36
N ILE A 43 11.20 12.93 0.70
CA ILE A 43 10.71 13.31 2.02
C ILE A 43 10.08 14.70 1.85
N ASP A 44 8.77 14.80 2.08
CA ASP A 44 8.12 16.10 2.16
C ASP A 44 8.58 16.78 3.45
N MET A 45 9.50 17.72 3.28
CA MET A 45 10.10 18.51 4.35
C MET A 45 9.26 19.74 4.69
N SER A 46 8.06 19.87 4.14
CA SER A 46 7.20 21.03 4.40
C SER A 46 6.77 21.11 5.88
N ARG A 47 6.78 19.97 6.56
CA ARG A 47 6.49 19.87 7.99
C ARG A 47 7.46 18.93 8.68
N THR A 48 7.97 19.37 9.83
CA THR A 48 8.81 18.58 10.73
C THR A 48 8.16 18.46 12.09
N PHE A 49 8.48 17.41 12.83
CA PHE A 49 7.85 17.09 14.10
C PHE A 49 8.89 16.95 15.21
N THR A 50 8.55 17.38 16.39
CA THR A 50 9.18 16.91 17.62
C THR A 50 8.57 15.55 18.01
N VAL A 51 9.23 14.80 18.90
CA VAL A 51 8.70 13.54 19.44
C VAL A 51 7.33 13.76 20.06
N ALA A 52 7.16 14.82 20.88
CA ALA A 52 5.88 15.12 21.52
C ALA A 52 4.77 15.47 20.52
N GLU A 53 5.07 16.26 19.47
CA GLU A 53 4.09 16.57 18.43
C GLU A 53 3.68 15.32 17.64
N ALA A 54 4.62 14.45 17.33
CA ALA A 54 4.36 13.19 16.65
C ALA A 54 3.51 12.24 17.51
N GLU A 55 3.83 12.09 18.79
CA GLU A 55 3.05 11.26 19.74
C GLU A 55 1.61 11.76 19.91
N ASN A 56 1.40 13.08 19.93
CA ASN A 56 0.06 13.65 20.00
C ASN A 56 -0.83 13.31 18.78
N LEU A 57 -0.22 13.00 17.63
CA LEU A 57 -0.94 12.61 16.43
C LEU A 57 -1.23 11.11 16.35
N LEU A 58 -0.53 10.28 17.14
CA LEU A 58 -0.64 8.82 17.05
C LEU A 58 -2.09 8.29 17.12
N PRO A 59 -2.98 8.77 18.00
CA PRO A 59 -4.32 8.21 18.09
C PRO A 59 -5.12 8.35 16.78
N VAL A 60 -4.99 9.51 16.12
CA VAL A 60 -5.67 9.78 14.83
C VAL A 60 -5.00 8.99 13.71
N LEU A 61 -3.67 9.01 13.64
CA LEU A 61 -2.91 8.31 12.62
C LEU A 61 -3.08 6.79 12.73
N GLU A 62 -3.15 6.24 13.93
CA GLU A 62 -3.43 4.83 14.17
C GLU A 62 -4.81 4.43 13.64
N SER A 63 -5.83 5.24 13.87
CA SER A 63 -7.19 5.00 13.37
C SER A 63 -7.21 4.98 11.84
N LEU A 64 -6.59 5.96 11.19
CA LEU A 64 -6.47 6.04 9.72
C LEU A 64 -5.67 4.86 9.15
N LEU A 65 -4.54 4.52 9.78
CA LEU A 65 -3.69 3.42 9.37
C LEU A 65 -4.42 2.08 9.47
N ARG A 66 -5.14 1.83 10.56
CA ARG A 66 -5.98 0.63 10.73
C ARG A 66 -7.07 0.55 9.65
N SER A 67 -7.71 1.68 9.30
CA SER A 67 -8.70 1.75 8.22
C SER A 67 -8.07 1.39 6.86
N ALA A 68 -6.86 1.90 6.56
CA ALA A 68 -6.14 1.59 5.32
C ALA A 68 -5.73 0.12 5.25
N ILE A 69 -5.24 -0.47 6.36
CA ILE A 69 -4.85 -1.88 6.46
C ILE A 69 -6.06 -2.80 6.26
N GLN A 70 -7.19 -2.51 6.92
CA GLN A 70 -8.43 -3.28 6.74
C GLN A 70 -8.95 -3.21 5.29
N ALA A 71 -8.88 -2.02 4.69
CA ALA A 71 -9.27 -1.86 3.30
C ALA A 71 -8.35 -2.64 2.35
N LYS A 72 -7.03 -2.64 2.60
CA LYS A 72 -6.06 -3.45 1.85
C LYS A 72 -6.36 -4.93 1.95
N ALA A 73 -6.62 -5.44 3.15
CA ALA A 73 -6.98 -6.85 3.37
C ALA A 73 -8.23 -7.26 2.59
N LEU A 74 -9.28 -6.43 2.56
CA LEU A 74 -10.48 -6.70 1.77
C LEU A 74 -10.21 -6.69 0.26
N ILE A 75 -9.34 -5.81 -0.23
CA ILE A 75 -8.93 -5.79 -1.64
C ILE A 75 -8.24 -7.10 -2.01
N GLU A 76 -7.30 -7.56 -1.19
CA GLU A 76 -6.55 -8.80 -1.41
C GLU A 76 -7.47 -10.04 -1.37
N GLU A 77 -8.42 -10.08 -0.44
CA GLU A 77 -9.44 -11.13 -0.36
C GLU A 77 -10.25 -11.22 -1.65
N VAL A 78 -10.80 -10.09 -2.12
CA VAL A 78 -11.62 -10.08 -3.34
C VAL A 78 -10.79 -10.39 -4.57
N ASP A 79 -9.57 -9.90 -4.66
CA ASP A 79 -8.65 -10.21 -5.76
C ASP A 79 -8.32 -11.71 -5.80
N GLY A 80 -8.14 -12.36 -4.65
CA GLY A 80 -7.98 -13.80 -4.52
C GLY A 80 -9.20 -14.60 -4.97
N GLU A 81 -10.42 -14.15 -4.57
CA GLU A 81 -11.67 -14.76 -5.05
C GLU A 81 -11.81 -14.68 -6.58
N MET A 82 -11.54 -13.50 -7.15
CA MET A 82 -11.62 -13.30 -8.60
C MET A 82 -10.58 -14.12 -9.35
N GLN A 83 -9.37 -14.23 -8.82
CA GLN A 83 -8.34 -15.08 -9.39
C GLN A 83 -8.73 -16.56 -9.35
N SER A 84 -9.28 -17.03 -8.23
CA SER A 84 -9.76 -18.40 -8.08
C SER A 84 -10.91 -18.72 -9.04
N LEU A 85 -11.84 -17.78 -9.22
CA LEU A 85 -12.93 -17.91 -10.19
C LEU A 85 -12.39 -18.00 -11.62
N ALA A 86 -11.45 -17.11 -11.98
CA ALA A 86 -10.83 -17.11 -13.30
C ALA A 86 -10.11 -18.42 -13.61
N ASN A 87 -9.40 -18.98 -12.62
CA ASN A 87 -8.71 -20.27 -12.77
C ASN A 87 -9.70 -21.42 -12.97
N ARG A 88 -10.82 -21.45 -12.22
CA ARG A 88 -11.86 -22.48 -12.41
C ARG A 88 -12.49 -22.43 -13.81
N ILE A 89 -12.80 -21.22 -14.29
CA ILE A 89 -13.33 -21.03 -15.65
C ILE A 89 -12.35 -21.57 -16.70
N PHE A 90 -11.06 -21.28 -16.51
CA PHE A 90 -10.00 -21.70 -17.44
C PHE A 90 -9.82 -23.23 -17.46
N VAL A 91 -9.71 -23.84 -16.28
CA VAL A 91 -9.47 -25.30 -16.16
C VAL A 91 -10.65 -26.12 -16.65
N ASN A 92 -11.87 -25.69 -16.33
CA ASN A 92 -13.10 -26.44 -16.67
C ASN A 92 -13.66 -26.12 -18.07
N GLY A 93 -13.03 -25.22 -18.82
CA GLY A 93 -13.52 -24.75 -20.11
C GLY A 93 -14.81 -23.93 -20.03
N GLY A 94 -15.19 -23.48 -18.83
CA GLY A 94 -16.38 -22.72 -18.48
C GLY A 94 -16.93 -23.13 -17.11
N THR A 95 -17.72 -22.26 -16.49
CA THR A 95 -18.47 -22.57 -15.27
C THR A 95 -19.67 -21.64 -15.14
N MET A 96 -20.71 -22.07 -14.43
CA MET A 96 -21.79 -21.16 -14.04
C MET A 96 -21.25 -20.15 -13.04
N VAL A 97 -21.51 -18.86 -13.30
CA VAL A 97 -21.07 -17.75 -12.48
C VAL A 97 -22.27 -16.96 -12.00
N ASP A 98 -22.37 -16.76 -10.70
CA ASP A 98 -23.29 -15.78 -10.12
C ASP A 98 -22.78 -14.36 -10.40
N VAL A 99 -23.31 -13.76 -11.46
CA VAL A 99 -22.91 -12.43 -11.95
C VAL A 99 -23.23 -11.35 -10.92
N VAL A 100 -24.33 -11.50 -10.16
CA VAL A 100 -24.75 -10.53 -9.14
C VAL A 100 -23.75 -10.54 -7.98
N LYS A 101 -23.38 -11.72 -7.50
CA LYS A 101 -22.36 -11.88 -6.46
C LYS A 101 -21.01 -11.30 -6.90
N VAL A 102 -20.58 -11.59 -8.12
CA VAL A 102 -19.32 -11.04 -8.67
C VAL A 102 -19.36 -9.51 -8.74
N ALA A 103 -20.47 -8.95 -9.24
CA ALA A 103 -20.63 -7.50 -9.34
C ALA A 103 -20.58 -6.84 -7.94
N ARG A 104 -21.26 -7.43 -6.96
CA ARG A 104 -21.25 -6.95 -5.56
C ARG A 104 -19.84 -6.96 -4.98
N ARG A 105 -19.09 -8.06 -5.10
CA ARG A 105 -17.72 -8.17 -4.59
C ARG A 105 -16.78 -7.16 -5.25
N LYS A 106 -16.91 -6.93 -6.55
CA LYS A 106 -16.15 -5.88 -7.26
C LYS A 106 -16.48 -4.48 -6.74
N ALA A 107 -17.73 -4.19 -6.45
CA ALA A 107 -18.14 -2.91 -5.87
C ALA A 107 -17.60 -2.73 -4.43
N GLU A 108 -17.58 -3.79 -3.62
CA GLU A 108 -16.96 -3.78 -2.28
C GLU A 108 -15.45 -3.49 -2.37
N ARG A 109 -14.75 -4.13 -3.31
CA ARG A 109 -13.34 -3.87 -3.59
C ARG A 109 -13.07 -2.41 -3.97
N GLU A 110 -13.91 -1.84 -4.86
CA GLU A 110 -13.74 -0.44 -5.28
C GLU A 110 -13.92 0.53 -4.13
N LYS A 111 -14.94 0.32 -3.28
CA LYS A 111 -15.15 1.09 -2.04
C LYS A 111 -13.96 0.96 -1.08
N ALA A 112 -13.42 -0.25 -0.92
CA ALA A 112 -12.23 -0.47 -0.10
C ALA A 112 -11.01 0.25 -0.69
N THR A 113 -10.85 0.22 -2.02
CA THR A 113 -9.76 0.93 -2.71
C THR A 113 -9.83 2.44 -2.46
N GLN A 114 -11.03 3.02 -2.52
CA GLN A 114 -11.21 4.44 -2.24
C GLN A 114 -10.91 4.75 -0.77
N ARG A 115 -11.45 3.97 0.17
CA ARG A 115 -11.19 4.13 1.61
C ARG A 115 -9.70 4.06 1.95
N ALA A 116 -8.95 3.11 1.35
CA ALA A 116 -7.51 3.02 1.56
C ALA A 116 -6.77 4.27 1.03
N LYS A 117 -7.17 4.78 -0.14
CA LYS A 117 -6.59 6.00 -0.73
C LYS A 117 -6.85 7.22 0.14
N ASP A 118 -8.08 7.38 0.61
CA ASP A 118 -8.49 8.53 1.43
C ASP A 118 -7.73 8.51 2.76
N ALA A 119 -7.68 7.38 3.45
CA ALA A 119 -6.95 7.25 4.70
C ALA A 119 -5.44 7.55 4.55
N VAL A 120 -4.79 7.05 3.48
CA VAL A 120 -3.38 7.36 3.21
C VAL A 120 -3.20 8.83 2.87
N ALA A 121 -4.11 9.43 2.08
CA ALA A 121 -4.04 10.84 1.74
C ALA A 121 -4.21 11.76 2.97
N GLU A 122 -5.07 11.39 3.91
CA GLU A 122 -5.23 12.11 5.18
C GLU A 122 -3.97 12.03 6.04
N ILE A 123 -3.33 10.85 6.12
CA ILE A 123 -2.03 10.71 6.82
C ILE A 123 -0.97 11.60 6.14
N ASP A 124 -0.82 11.49 4.81
CA ASP A 124 0.15 12.28 4.04
C ASP A 124 -0.09 13.80 4.21
N ALA A 125 -1.35 14.24 4.30
CA ALA A 125 -1.72 15.64 4.51
C ALA A 125 -1.24 16.18 5.87
N THR A 126 -1.00 15.34 6.87
CA THR A 126 -0.39 15.75 8.14
C THR A 126 1.11 16.00 8.03
N GLY A 127 1.76 15.58 6.94
CA GLY A 127 3.23 15.57 6.77
C GLY A 127 3.89 14.26 7.23
N VAL A 128 3.11 13.31 7.73
CA VAL A 128 3.59 11.97 8.13
C VAL A 128 3.60 11.05 6.92
N GLN A 129 4.58 10.17 6.82
CA GLN A 129 4.74 9.27 5.67
C GLN A 129 4.35 7.84 6.02
N VAL A 130 3.45 7.25 5.23
CA VAL A 130 3.17 5.81 5.31
C VAL A 130 4.27 5.07 4.53
N LYS A 131 5.13 4.36 5.25
CA LYS A 131 6.23 3.57 4.63
C LYS A 131 5.80 2.18 4.23
N ASP A 132 5.09 1.50 5.10
CA ASP A 132 4.66 0.13 4.87
C ASP A 132 3.31 -0.12 5.56
N LEU A 133 2.30 -0.49 4.75
CA LEU A 133 0.97 -0.83 5.26
C LEU A 133 0.89 -2.25 5.82
N ASP A 134 1.79 -3.16 5.44
CA ASP A 134 1.75 -4.55 5.88
C ASP A 134 2.13 -4.67 7.36
N ILE A 135 3.10 -3.87 7.77
CA ILE A 135 3.56 -3.81 9.16
C ILE A 135 3.06 -2.56 9.90
N GLY A 136 2.32 -1.69 9.20
CA GLY A 136 1.78 -0.46 9.79
C GLY A 136 2.88 0.52 10.21
N LEU A 137 3.79 0.88 9.29
CA LEU A 137 4.95 1.69 9.57
C LEU A 137 4.75 3.14 9.12
N LEU A 138 4.95 4.08 10.05
CA LEU A 138 4.90 5.52 9.83
C LEU A 138 6.25 6.17 10.15
N ASP A 139 6.65 7.12 9.30
CA ASP A 139 7.82 7.95 9.51
C ASP A 139 7.42 9.44 9.63
N PHE A 140 7.99 10.10 10.63
CA PHE A 140 7.77 11.51 10.93
C PHE A 140 9.09 12.28 10.69
N PRO A 141 9.16 13.20 9.73
CA PRO A 141 10.33 14.03 9.54
C PRO A 141 10.61 14.88 10.79
N CYS A 142 11.84 14.85 11.28
CA CYS A 142 12.29 15.59 12.46
C CYS A 142 13.62 16.27 12.17
N VAL A 143 13.83 17.48 12.66
CA VAL A 143 15.12 18.19 12.56
C VAL A 143 15.79 18.16 13.93
N VAL A 144 16.98 17.55 14.00
CA VAL A 144 17.81 17.47 15.19
C VAL A 144 19.17 18.07 14.88
N GLU A 145 19.56 19.11 15.60
CA GLU A 145 20.84 19.81 15.41
C GLU A 145 21.13 20.28 13.97
N GLY A 146 20.04 20.53 13.19
CA GLY A 146 20.14 20.95 11.80
C GLY A 146 20.15 19.81 10.77
N GLU A 147 20.19 18.57 11.22
CA GLU A 147 20.07 17.38 10.37
C GLU A 147 18.65 16.83 10.37
N VAL A 148 18.23 16.27 9.23
CA VAL A 148 16.92 15.64 9.08
C VAL A 148 17.03 14.16 9.37
N ILE A 149 16.24 13.72 10.33
CA ILE A 149 16.04 12.32 10.68
C ILE A 149 14.57 11.94 10.52
N LEU A 150 14.27 10.67 10.60
CA LEU A 150 12.91 10.13 10.60
C LEU A 150 12.63 9.47 11.95
N LEU A 151 11.67 10.03 12.69
CA LEU A 151 11.11 9.34 13.85
C LEU A 151 10.22 8.23 13.31
N CYS A 152 10.36 7.02 13.83
CA CYS A 152 9.73 5.84 13.28
C CYS A 152 8.81 5.20 14.31
N TRP A 153 7.55 5.02 13.92
CA TRP A 153 6.54 4.34 14.72
C TRP A 153 5.91 3.20 13.94
N LYS A 154 5.74 2.09 14.61
CA LYS A 154 5.09 0.90 14.08
C LYS A 154 3.78 0.64 14.84
N LEU A 155 2.75 0.25 14.13
CA LEU A 155 1.45 -0.10 14.70
C LEU A 155 1.57 -1.11 15.83
N GLY A 156 1.04 -0.74 17.01
CA GLY A 156 1.12 -1.51 18.25
C GLY A 156 2.25 -1.09 19.19
N GLU A 157 3.09 -0.12 18.83
CA GLU A 157 4.00 0.55 19.76
C GLU A 157 3.25 1.64 20.53
N ASP A 158 3.42 1.72 21.85
CA ASP A 158 2.69 2.69 22.71
C ASP A 158 3.15 4.13 22.47
N LYS A 159 4.41 4.31 22.04
CA LYS A 159 5.04 5.62 21.82
C LYS A 159 6.08 5.54 20.70
N ILE A 160 6.57 6.70 20.27
CA ILE A 160 7.68 6.79 19.33
C ILE A 160 8.99 6.49 20.06
N GLY A 161 9.47 5.26 19.94
CA GLY A 161 10.68 4.79 20.62
C GLY A 161 11.94 4.75 19.73
N HIS A 162 11.80 4.98 18.41
CA HIS A 162 12.89 4.78 17.46
C HIS A 162 12.98 5.89 16.42
N TRP A 163 14.18 6.00 15.85
CA TRP A 163 14.48 6.87 14.73
C TRP A 163 15.46 6.21 13.76
N HIS A 164 15.59 6.71 12.55
CA HIS A 164 16.62 6.32 11.58
C HIS A 164 16.97 7.49 10.65
N ASN A 165 18.10 7.38 9.95
CA ASN A 165 18.45 8.36 8.92
C ASN A 165 17.55 8.23 7.70
N THR A 166 17.47 9.28 6.89
CA THR A 166 16.66 9.33 5.68
C THR A 166 17.02 8.27 4.63
N THR A 167 18.24 7.77 4.68
CA THR A 167 18.78 6.72 3.78
C THR A 167 18.65 5.31 4.34
N GLU A 168 18.33 5.20 5.63
CA GLU A 168 18.13 3.92 6.32
C GLU A 168 16.65 3.52 6.28
N GLY A 169 16.38 2.22 6.39
CA GLY A 169 15.01 1.71 6.49
C GLY A 169 14.72 1.17 7.89
N PHE A 170 13.63 0.43 8.01
CA PHE A 170 13.19 -0.19 9.27
C PHE A 170 14.30 -0.97 10.01
N ALA A 171 15.17 -1.66 9.26
CA ALA A 171 16.31 -2.40 9.84
C ALA A 171 17.38 -1.48 10.49
N GLY A 172 17.41 -0.21 10.12
CA GLY A 172 18.35 0.79 10.67
C GLY A 172 17.82 1.56 11.87
N ARG A 173 16.69 1.15 12.48
CA ARG A 173 16.07 1.80 13.63
C ARG A 173 17.02 1.85 14.82
N LYS A 174 17.15 3.01 15.41
CA LYS A 174 17.94 3.31 16.62
C LYS A 174 16.99 3.78 17.71
N PRO A 175 17.21 3.44 18.98
CA PRO A 175 16.39 3.96 20.07
C PRO A 175 16.53 5.49 20.17
N ILE A 176 15.47 6.17 20.58
CA ILE A 176 15.50 7.60 20.88
C ILE A 176 16.34 7.80 22.14
N ASP A 177 17.31 8.70 22.06
CA ASP A 177 18.20 9.09 23.14
C ASP A 177 17.99 10.55 23.55
N GLU A 178 18.73 11.00 24.58
CA GLU A 178 18.67 12.38 25.06
C GLU A 178 19.09 13.42 24.01
N ARG A 179 19.99 13.08 23.08
CA ARG A 179 20.42 13.97 22.00
C ARG A 179 19.22 14.30 21.10
N ILE A 180 18.44 13.28 20.74
CA ILE A 180 17.23 13.47 19.93
C ILE A 180 16.22 14.34 20.67
N LEU A 181 15.97 14.05 21.96
CA LEU A 181 14.98 14.79 22.74
C LEU A 181 15.35 16.27 22.95
N ARG A 182 16.64 16.58 23.11
CA ARG A 182 17.14 17.96 23.35
C ARG A 182 17.40 18.73 22.06
N GLY A 183 17.88 18.04 21.00
CA GLY A 183 18.32 18.66 19.75
C GLY A 183 17.22 18.97 18.75
N GLN A 184 15.98 18.50 18.99
CA GLN A 184 14.85 18.67 18.06
C GLN A 184 14.34 20.13 18.05
N LYS A 185 14.03 20.63 16.85
CA LYS A 185 13.39 21.94 16.66
C LYS A 185 11.88 21.77 16.60
N LYS A 186 11.16 22.69 17.24
CA LYS A 186 9.69 22.79 17.07
C LYS A 186 9.34 23.10 15.62
N SER A 187 8.25 22.52 15.15
CA SER A 187 7.63 22.88 13.87
C SER A 187 7.28 24.38 13.87
N ASN A 188 7.65 25.07 12.80
CA ASN A 188 7.20 26.46 12.56
C ASN A 188 5.78 26.41 12.04
#